data_f13520e6e2c08a6a97dcb441a58da099
#
_entry.id   f13520e6e2c08a6a97dcb441a58da099
#
_cell.length_a   1.000
_cell.length_b   1.000
_cell.length_c   1.000
_cell.angle_alpha   90.00
_cell.angle_beta   90.00
_cell.angle_gamma   90.00
#
_symmetry.space_group_name_H-M   'P 1'
#
loop_
_entity.id
_entity.type
_entity.pdbx_description
1 polymer ?
#
loop_
_entity_poly.entity_id
_entity_poly.type
_entity_poly.pdbx_seq_one_letter_code
_entity_poly.pdbx_strand_id
1 'polypeptide(L)'
;MSINNIGPFTKSHLDMCIKNNSIDDALYEKYGVKRSLRDLNGIGINAGITNISLSKSFTTDENGNRVPCAGELYYRGYEIHDLIKGFFLDNRFGFEECTYLLLFGVLPDEKELQNFKQVLNISYDLPHHFIQDVIMKSPTADIIANMTKSTLALGSYDKKMGDNSLENVLQQCIQLISMFPRLAVYSYQGYRHYELGKSCYIHKPLPELSFAENILSTLRSNRKYTRLEARVLDLALVLHMEHGGGSNSTFTTRVVTSSGSDTYATMAAALCSLKGPLNGGGDYQVMGMMKNIRDNVSDITDEEEVGEYIRKIVNREAYDKTGIVYGIGHP
;
A
#
# COMPACT_ATOMS: atom_id res chain seq x y z
N MET A 1 -28.66 5.43 7.63
CA MET A 1 -29.65 5.74 6.56
C MET A 1 -29.66 4.56 5.61
N SER A 2 -30.80 3.91 5.41
CA SER A 2 -30.93 2.85 4.39
C SER A 2 -30.88 3.52 3.02
N ILE A 3 -29.98 3.07 2.15
CA ILE A 3 -30.04 3.41 0.73
C ILE A 3 -31.36 2.87 0.22
N ASN A 4 -32.14 3.65 -0.51
CA ASN A 4 -33.38 3.22 -1.10
C ASN A 4 -33.17 1.92 -1.88
N ASN A 5 -34.00 0.92 -1.63
CA ASN A 5 -33.88 -0.37 -2.28
C ASN A 5 -34.34 -0.28 -3.75
N ILE A 6 -33.40 -0.04 -4.66
CA ILE A 6 -33.64 -0.05 -6.11
C ILE A 6 -33.34 -1.40 -6.75
N GLY A 7 -33.11 -2.44 -5.93
CA GLY A 7 -32.76 -3.79 -6.40
C GLY A 7 -33.72 -4.40 -7.42
N PRO A 8 -35.04 -4.29 -7.26
CA PRO A 8 -36.00 -4.78 -8.28
C PRO A 8 -35.84 -4.11 -9.64
N PHE A 9 -35.60 -2.78 -9.67
CA PHE A 9 -35.37 -2.03 -10.91
C PHE A 9 -34.08 -2.46 -11.58
N THR A 10 -32.97 -2.49 -10.82
CA THR A 10 -31.66 -2.89 -11.36
C THR A 10 -31.67 -4.32 -11.90
N LYS A 11 -32.33 -5.26 -11.19
CA LYS A 11 -32.47 -6.65 -11.63
C LYS A 11 -33.24 -6.77 -12.95
N SER A 12 -34.34 -6.03 -13.12
CA SER A 12 -35.15 -6.08 -14.34
C SER A 12 -34.46 -5.45 -15.57
N HIS A 13 -33.43 -4.59 -15.36
CA HIS A 13 -32.73 -3.89 -16.43
C HIS A 13 -31.31 -4.45 -16.68
N LEU A 14 -30.86 -5.43 -15.91
CA LEU A 14 -29.49 -5.96 -15.95
C LEU A 14 -29.15 -6.53 -17.33
N ASP A 15 -30.04 -7.40 -17.88
CA ASP A 15 -29.77 -8.05 -19.17
C ASP A 15 -29.72 -7.04 -20.33
N MET A 16 -30.56 -6.02 -20.28
CA MET A 16 -30.52 -4.93 -21.26
C MET A 16 -29.22 -4.12 -21.14
N CYS A 17 -28.77 -3.86 -19.92
CA CYS A 17 -27.53 -3.17 -19.66
C CYS A 17 -26.33 -3.98 -20.20
N ILE A 18 -26.27 -5.28 -19.90
CA ILE A 18 -25.18 -6.16 -20.37
C ILE A 18 -25.18 -6.20 -21.89
N LYS A 19 -26.33 -6.48 -22.51
CA LYS A 19 -26.44 -6.59 -23.98
C LYS A 19 -25.99 -5.33 -24.70
N ASN A 20 -26.39 -4.15 -24.23
CA ASN A 20 -26.16 -2.90 -24.92
C ASN A 20 -24.78 -2.27 -24.63
N ASN A 21 -24.06 -2.77 -23.62
CA ASN A 21 -22.74 -2.25 -23.22
C ASN A 21 -21.61 -3.27 -23.44
N SER A 22 -21.89 -4.48 -23.97
CA SER A 22 -20.84 -5.43 -24.33
C SER A 22 -20.09 -4.93 -25.57
N ILE A 23 -18.76 -5.04 -25.55
CA ILE A 23 -17.87 -4.74 -26.65
C ILE A 23 -17.23 -6.06 -27.09
N ASP A 24 -17.29 -6.34 -28.40
CA ASP A 24 -16.66 -7.54 -28.96
C ASP A 24 -15.12 -7.45 -28.78
N ASP A 25 -14.54 -8.48 -28.22
CA ASP A 25 -13.10 -8.56 -27.97
C ASP A 25 -12.26 -8.43 -29.26
N ALA A 26 -12.78 -8.88 -30.40
CA ALA A 26 -12.13 -8.71 -31.71
C ALA A 26 -11.89 -7.24 -32.11
N LEU A 27 -12.68 -6.31 -31.55
CA LEU A 27 -12.50 -4.88 -31.79
C LEU A 27 -11.22 -4.34 -31.15
N TYR A 28 -10.78 -4.90 -30.03
CA TYR A 28 -9.54 -4.48 -29.38
C TYR A 28 -8.33 -4.78 -30.27
N GLU A 29 -8.29 -5.94 -30.91
CA GLU A 29 -7.25 -6.31 -31.87
C GLU A 29 -7.36 -5.45 -33.13
N LYS A 30 -8.57 -5.33 -33.68
CA LYS A 30 -8.82 -4.55 -34.91
C LYS A 30 -8.36 -3.09 -34.82
N TYR A 31 -8.56 -2.46 -33.65
CA TYR A 31 -8.20 -1.06 -33.45
C TYR A 31 -6.86 -0.89 -32.71
N GLY A 32 -6.16 -1.97 -32.36
CA GLY A 32 -4.88 -1.94 -31.66
C GLY A 32 -4.94 -1.28 -30.29
N VAL A 33 -6.08 -1.40 -29.59
CA VAL A 33 -6.29 -0.80 -28.27
C VAL A 33 -6.29 -1.85 -27.16
N LYS A 34 -5.87 -1.44 -25.98
CA LYS A 34 -5.92 -2.28 -24.78
C LYS A 34 -7.35 -2.26 -24.19
N ARG A 35 -7.77 -3.37 -23.58
CA ARG A 35 -9.07 -3.46 -22.92
C ARG A 35 -9.16 -2.55 -21.67
N SER A 36 -8.02 -2.34 -21.03
CA SER A 36 -7.84 -1.41 -19.90
C SER A 36 -6.37 -1.01 -19.84
N LEU A 37 -5.72 -1.14 -18.68
CA LEU A 37 -4.26 -1.01 -18.53
C LEU A 37 -3.49 -2.27 -18.99
N ARG A 38 -4.19 -3.31 -19.44
CA ARG A 38 -3.63 -4.57 -19.92
C ARG A 38 -4.30 -4.97 -21.22
N ASP A 39 -3.56 -5.67 -22.08
CA ASP A 39 -4.15 -6.32 -23.24
C ASP A 39 -4.91 -7.62 -22.86
N LEU A 40 -5.46 -8.29 -23.87
CA LEU A 40 -6.21 -9.54 -23.68
C LEU A 40 -5.34 -10.66 -23.07
N ASN A 41 -4.02 -10.62 -23.28
CA ASN A 41 -3.04 -11.57 -22.74
C ASN A 41 -2.53 -11.17 -21.35
N GLY A 42 -3.04 -10.08 -20.76
CA GLY A 42 -2.66 -9.59 -19.46
C GLY A 42 -1.38 -8.73 -19.45
N ILE A 43 -0.77 -8.44 -20.60
CA ILE A 43 0.44 -7.62 -20.69
C ILE A 43 0.09 -6.14 -20.43
N GLY A 44 0.78 -5.53 -19.47
CA GLY A 44 0.59 -4.14 -19.08
C GLY A 44 1.04 -3.13 -20.15
N ILE A 45 0.59 -1.90 -20.02
CA ILE A 45 1.03 -0.77 -20.85
C ILE A 45 2.27 -0.11 -20.25
N ASN A 46 3.11 0.47 -21.11
CA ASN A 46 4.17 1.38 -20.69
C ASN A 46 3.58 2.78 -20.47
N ALA A 47 3.47 3.21 -19.23
CA ALA A 47 2.79 4.45 -18.85
C ALA A 47 3.74 5.56 -18.37
N GLY A 48 5.04 5.42 -18.57
CA GLY A 48 6.03 6.44 -18.23
C GLY A 48 7.39 5.84 -17.88
N ILE A 49 8.30 6.73 -17.50
CA ILE A 49 9.67 6.43 -17.09
C ILE A 49 9.86 6.91 -15.64
N THR A 50 10.57 6.16 -14.83
CA THR A 50 10.99 6.54 -13.49
C THR A 50 12.48 6.33 -13.30
N ASN A 51 13.11 7.20 -12.52
CA ASN A 51 14.50 7.05 -12.03
C ASN A 51 14.54 6.88 -10.50
N ILE A 52 13.38 6.65 -9.89
CA ILE A 52 13.26 6.56 -8.42
C ILE A 52 13.60 5.15 -7.96
N SER A 53 13.10 4.13 -8.67
CA SER A 53 13.33 2.74 -8.31
C SER A 53 13.35 1.85 -9.56
N LEU A 54 13.93 0.67 -9.40
CA LEU A 54 13.91 -0.40 -10.39
C LEU A 54 13.54 -1.69 -9.67
N SER A 55 12.51 -2.38 -10.16
CA SER A 55 12.19 -3.74 -9.78
C SER A 55 12.38 -4.64 -10.99
N LYS A 56 13.12 -5.74 -10.83
CA LYS A 56 13.43 -6.67 -11.90
C LYS A 56 13.18 -8.10 -11.43
N SER A 57 12.37 -8.84 -12.15
CA SER A 57 12.06 -10.26 -11.90
C SER A 57 12.11 -11.10 -13.16
N PHE A 58 12.40 -10.44 -14.29
CA PHE A 58 12.51 -11.06 -15.59
C PHE A 58 13.72 -10.51 -16.34
N THR A 59 14.35 -11.39 -17.12
CA THR A 59 15.35 -11.03 -18.13
C THR A 59 14.81 -11.41 -19.50
N THR A 60 15.51 -11.00 -20.55
CA THR A 60 15.16 -11.36 -21.93
C THR A 60 16.20 -12.35 -22.43
N ASP A 61 15.77 -13.52 -22.92
CA ASP A 61 16.63 -14.51 -23.53
C ASP A 61 17.14 -14.07 -24.92
N GLU A 62 17.99 -14.88 -25.56
CA GLU A 62 18.54 -14.60 -26.89
C GLU A 62 17.47 -14.53 -27.99
N ASN A 63 16.28 -15.06 -27.74
CA ASN A 63 15.15 -15.07 -28.66
C ASN A 63 14.15 -13.92 -28.40
N GLY A 64 14.43 -13.04 -27.41
CA GLY A 64 13.54 -11.95 -27.02
C GLY A 64 12.41 -12.34 -26.07
N ASN A 65 12.38 -13.58 -25.55
CA ASN A 65 11.36 -14.04 -24.62
C ASN A 65 11.67 -13.59 -23.19
N ARG A 66 10.63 -13.27 -22.41
CA ARG A 66 10.78 -12.98 -20.98
C ARG A 66 11.03 -14.27 -20.20
N VAL A 67 12.14 -14.34 -19.49
CA VAL A 67 12.52 -15.46 -18.62
C VAL A 67 12.60 -14.97 -17.19
N PRO A 68 11.98 -15.66 -16.20
CA PRO A 68 12.10 -15.30 -14.79
C PRO A 68 13.56 -15.29 -14.33
N CYS A 69 13.93 -14.32 -13.51
CA CYS A 69 15.22 -14.26 -12.84
C CYS A 69 15.04 -14.00 -11.34
N ALA A 70 16.12 -14.01 -10.58
CA ALA A 70 16.10 -13.58 -9.19
C ALA A 70 15.57 -12.14 -9.08
N GLY A 71 14.74 -11.89 -8.09
CA GLY A 71 14.18 -10.55 -7.85
C GLY A 71 15.29 -9.57 -7.44
N GLU A 72 15.29 -8.41 -8.08
CA GLU A 72 16.19 -7.31 -7.75
C GLU A 72 15.36 -6.05 -7.49
N LEU A 73 15.69 -5.29 -6.45
CA LEU A 73 15.06 -4.01 -6.13
C LEU A 73 16.13 -2.97 -5.85
N TYR A 74 16.01 -1.84 -6.53
CA TYR A 74 16.93 -0.71 -6.39
C TYR A 74 16.16 0.56 -6.04
N TYR A 75 16.65 1.31 -5.05
CA TYR A 75 16.17 2.65 -4.71
C TYR A 75 17.22 3.68 -5.10
N ARG A 76 16.92 4.56 -6.05
CA ARG A 76 17.86 5.58 -6.56
C ARG A 76 19.22 5.02 -6.96
N GLY A 77 19.26 3.78 -7.47
CA GLY A 77 20.49 3.11 -7.89
C GLY A 77 21.19 2.29 -6.80
N TYR A 78 20.74 2.37 -5.55
CA TYR A 78 21.24 1.51 -4.46
C TYR A 78 20.46 0.20 -4.43
N GLU A 79 21.16 -0.92 -4.39
CA GLU A 79 20.55 -2.23 -4.24
C GLU A 79 19.96 -2.38 -2.83
N ILE A 80 18.77 -2.98 -2.71
CA ILE A 80 18.01 -3.01 -1.47
C ILE A 80 18.73 -3.75 -0.33
N HIS A 81 19.48 -4.85 -0.64
CA HIS A 81 20.23 -5.59 0.37
C HIS A 81 21.41 -4.77 0.92
N ASP A 82 22.04 -3.93 0.08
CA ASP A 82 23.12 -3.04 0.53
C ASP A 82 22.59 -1.96 1.47
N LEU A 83 21.44 -1.38 1.17
CA LEU A 83 20.75 -0.45 2.08
C LEU A 83 20.42 -1.11 3.41
N ILE A 84 19.77 -2.30 3.36
CA ILE A 84 19.41 -3.08 4.54
C ILE A 84 20.65 -3.42 5.37
N LYS A 85 21.72 -3.89 4.74
CA LYS A 85 22.98 -4.21 5.40
C LYS A 85 23.58 -2.99 6.09
N GLY A 86 23.52 -1.81 5.45
CA GLY A 86 24.05 -0.56 6.01
C GLY A 86 23.38 -0.20 7.33
N PHE A 87 22.08 -0.09 7.37
CA PHE A 87 21.40 0.27 8.62
C PHE A 87 21.34 -0.87 9.66
N PHE A 88 21.50 -2.13 9.25
CA PHE A 88 21.65 -3.24 10.19
C PHE A 88 23.01 -3.23 10.89
N LEU A 89 24.10 -2.96 10.17
CA LEU A 89 25.43 -2.83 10.75
C LEU A 89 25.52 -1.73 11.79
N ASP A 90 24.87 -0.59 11.51
CA ASP A 90 24.83 0.56 12.42
C ASP A 90 23.75 0.42 13.50
N ASN A 91 23.04 -0.70 13.56
CA ASN A 91 21.97 -0.96 14.53
C ASN A 91 20.87 0.12 14.56
N ARG A 92 20.53 0.72 13.40
CA ARG A 92 19.52 1.78 13.24
C ARG A 92 18.33 1.31 12.43
N PHE A 93 17.26 2.11 12.38
CA PHE A 93 16.08 1.90 11.55
C PHE A 93 16.29 2.55 10.18
N GLY A 94 15.72 1.95 9.13
CA GLY A 94 15.96 2.33 7.74
C GLY A 94 14.85 3.14 7.08
N PHE A 95 13.63 3.17 7.63
CA PHE A 95 12.48 3.78 6.97
C PHE A 95 12.71 5.27 6.66
N GLU A 96 13.13 6.06 7.62
CA GLU A 96 13.33 7.51 7.45
C GLU A 96 14.45 7.81 6.46
N GLU A 97 15.53 7.02 6.48
CA GLU A 97 16.64 7.16 5.54
C GLU A 97 16.23 6.82 4.11
N CYS A 98 15.52 5.70 3.91
CA CYS A 98 15.01 5.32 2.60
C CYS A 98 13.95 6.31 2.09
N THR A 99 13.12 6.88 2.99
CA THR A 99 12.18 7.96 2.62
C THR A 99 12.94 9.18 2.11
N TYR A 100 14.00 9.60 2.82
CA TYR A 100 14.86 10.69 2.38
C TYR A 100 15.48 10.40 1.01
N LEU A 101 16.07 9.21 0.85
CA LEU A 101 16.68 8.78 -0.41
C LEU A 101 15.69 8.84 -1.58
N LEU A 102 14.48 8.30 -1.41
CA LEU A 102 13.47 8.29 -2.47
C LEU A 102 13.00 9.70 -2.84
N LEU A 103 12.81 10.59 -1.85
CA LEU A 103 12.37 11.96 -2.07
C LEU A 103 13.47 12.83 -2.70
N PHE A 104 14.68 12.78 -2.18
CA PHE A 104 15.75 13.73 -2.52
C PHE A 104 16.81 13.15 -3.46
N GLY A 105 16.85 11.82 -3.67
CA GLY A 105 17.72 11.16 -4.62
C GLY A 105 19.15 10.89 -4.12
N VAL A 106 19.46 11.22 -2.87
CA VAL A 106 20.76 11.00 -2.21
C VAL A 106 20.54 10.43 -0.81
N LEU A 107 21.52 9.68 -0.31
CA LEU A 107 21.52 9.26 1.10
C LEU A 107 21.86 10.46 1.99
N PRO A 108 21.15 10.63 3.11
CA PRO A 108 21.44 11.71 4.06
C PRO A 108 22.73 11.42 4.84
N ASP A 109 23.45 12.46 5.19
CA ASP A 109 24.40 12.36 6.28
C ASP A 109 23.67 12.26 7.64
N GLU A 110 24.44 12.04 8.73
CA GLU A 110 23.84 11.87 10.07
C GLU A 110 23.03 13.12 10.50
N LYS A 111 23.52 14.30 10.20
CA LYS A 111 22.85 15.56 10.56
C LYS A 111 21.58 15.78 9.74
N GLU A 112 21.63 15.50 8.46
CA GLU A 112 20.49 15.58 7.55
C GLU A 112 19.40 14.58 7.96
N LEU A 113 19.80 13.34 8.30
CA LEU A 113 18.86 12.32 8.78
C LEU A 113 18.18 12.74 10.08
N GLN A 114 18.93 13.29 11.04
CA GLN A 114 18.34 13.77 12.30
C GLN A 114 17.40 14.95 12.07
N ASN A 115 17.76 15.90 11.20
CA ASN A 115 16.88 17.01 10.83
C ASN A 115 15.60 16.50 10.15
N PHE A 116 15.72 15.54 9.24
CA PHE A 116 14.55 14.96 8.55
C PHE A 116 13.61 14.22 9.52
N LYS A 117 14.16 13.44 10.46
CA LYS A 117 13.37 12.83 11.54
C LYS A 117 12.61 13.87 12.38
N GLN A 118 13.24 15.00 12.69
CA GLN A 118 12.55 16.10 13.38
C GLN A 118 11.40 16.67 12.54
N VAL A 119 11.61 16.87 11.22
CA VAL A 119 10.56 17.36 10.32
C VAL A 119 9.38 16.37 10.28
N LEU A 120 9.63 15.07 10.17
CA LEU A 120 8.56 14.07 10.23
C LEU A 120 7.82 14.14 11.58
N ASN A 121 8.55 14.29 12.68
CA ASN A 121 7.97 14.33 14.03
C ASN A 121 7.10 15.56 14.29
N ILE A 122 7.42 16.74 13.75
CA ILE A 122 6.58 17.94 13.90
C ILE A 122 5.40 17.95 12.92
N SER A 123 5.44 17.14 11.87
CA SER A 123 4.45 17.09 10.79
C SER A 123 3.33 16.08 11.04
N TYR A 124 3.37 15.29 12.12
CA TYR A 124 2.41 14.20 12.34
C TYR A 124 1.09 14.65 12.97
N ASP A 125 0.96 15.88 13.47
CA ASP A 125 -0.25 16.29 14.17
C ASP A 125 -1.45 16.44 13.22
N LEU A 126 -2.54 15.77 13.61
CA LEU A 126 -3.83 15.88 12.92
C LEU A 126 -4.55 17.15 13.39
N PRO A 127 -5.39 17.75 12.53
CA PRO A 127 -6.19 18.91 12.93
C PRO A 127 -7.05 18.63 14.16
N HIS A 128 -7.40 19.72 14.88
CA HIS A 128 -8.21 19.63 16.09
C HIS A 128 -9.55 18.92 15.81
N HIS A 129 -9.95 18.03 16.68
CA HIS A 129 -11.12 17.16 16.56
C HIS A 129 -11.19 16.21 15.35
N PHE A 130 -10.17 16.19 14.47
CA PHE A 130 -10.17 15.40 13.25
C PHE A 130 -10.41 13.89 13.52
N ILE A 131 -9.85 13.36 14.61
CA ILE A 131 -10.00 11.95 14.98
C ILE A 131 -11.47 11.64 15.23
N GLN A 132 -12.16 12.46 16.04
CA GLN A 132 -13.56 12.26 16.40
C GLN A 132 -14.51 12.52 15.22
N ASP A 133 -14.30 13.63 14.49
CA ASP A 133 -15.25 14.12 13.51
C ASP A 133 -15.11 13.45 12.14
N VAL A 134 -13.92 12.97 11.81
CA VAL A 134 -13.63 12.35 10.51
C VAL A 134 -13.39 10.86 10.63
N ILE A 135 -12.41 10.45 11.47
CA ILE A 135 -11.97 9.04 11.52
C ILE A 135 -13.01 8.18 12.23
N MET A 136 -13.44 8.59 13.43
CA MET A 136 -14.29 7.78 14.31
C MET A 136 -15.77 7.87 13.98
N LYS A 137 -16.23 8.92 13.30
CA LYS A 137 -17.67 9.17 13.05
C LYS A 137 -18.30 8.18 12.07
N SER A 138 -17.51 7.58 11.19
CA SER A 138 -17.98 6.61 10.21
C SER A 138 -16.92 5.48 10.07
N PRO A 139 -16.79 4.63 11.11
CA PRO A 139 -15.84 3.53 11.09
C PRO A 139 -16.25 2.48 10.06
N THR A 140 -15.29 1.70 9.60
CA THR A 140 -15.50 0.60 8.65
C THR A 140 -14.42 -0.44 8.85
N ALA A 141 -14.73 -1.71 8.54
CA ALA A 141 -13.74 -2.78 8.47
C ALA A 141 -12.68 -2.55 7.37
N ASP A 142 -13.04 -1.76 6.37
CA ASP A 142 -12.13 -1.35 5.30
C ASP A 142 -11.29 -0.14 5.76
N ILE A 143 -10.12 -0.42 6.31
CA ILE A 143 -9.20 0.61 6.83
C ILE A 143 -8.74 1.54 5.71
N ILE A 144 -8.48 1.01 4.51
CA ILE A 144 -8.06 1.84 3.36
C ILE A 144 -9.18 2.83 2.96
N ALA A 145 -10.45 2.40 2.99
CA ALA A 145 -11.56 3.31 2.73
C ALA A 145 -11.63 4.45 3.76
N ASN A 146 -11.39 4.15 5.04
CA ASN A 146 -11.35 5.17 6.07
C ASN A 146 -10.15 6.11 5.91
N MET A 147 -8.98 5.59 5.56
CA MET A 147 -7.80 6.39 5.22
C MET A 147 -8.05 7.29 4.01
N THR A 148 -8.67 6.77 2.95
CA THR A 148 -9.03 7.53 1.74
C THR A 148 -9.92 8.73 2.07
N LYS A 149 -11.00 8.48 2.80
CA LYS A 149 -11.92 9.53 3.28
C LYS A 149 -11.17 10.58 4.12
N SER A 150 -10.34 10.13 5.04
CA SER A 150 -9.58 10.99 5.93
C SER A 150 -8.54 11.81 5.18
N THR A 151 -7.83 11.21 4.22
CA THR A 151 -6.85 11.91 3.38
C THR A 151 -7.52 13.03 2.58
N LEU A 152 -8.67 12.75 1.94
CA LEU A 152 -9.41 13.78 1.21
C LEU A 152 -9.90 14.90 2.13
N ALA A 153 -10.37 14.55 3.33
CA ALA A 153 -10.85 15.53 4.31
C ALA A 153 -9.72 16.44 4.83
N LEU A 154 -8.48 15.94 4.93
CA LEU A 154 -7.31 16.75 5.35
C LEU A 154 -7.11 17.98 4.45
N GLY A 155 -7.38 17.86 3.16
CA GLY A 155 -7.30 18.98 2.22
C GLY A 155 -8.12 20.20 2.67
N SER A 156 -9.29 19.98 3.28
CA SER A 156 -10.14 21.08 3.77
C SER A 156 -9.53 21.88 4.94
N TYR A 157 -8.49 21.36 5.57
CA TYR A 157 -7.77 22.03 6.66
C TYR A 157 -6.51 22.74 6.16
N ASP A 158 -6.11 22.52 4.92
CA ASP A 158 -4.94 23.15 4.31
C ASP A 158 -5.34 24.37 3.48
N LYS A 159 -4.94 25.56 3.94
CA LYS A 159 -5.22 26.83 3.23
C LYS A 159 -4.53 26.93 1.87
N LYS A 160 -3.49 26.12 1.64
CA LYS A 160 -2.74 26.03 0.39
C LYS A 160 -3.05 24.76 -0.40
N MET A 161 -4.18 24.10 -0.15
CA MET A 161 -4.57 22.86 -0.79
C MET A 161 -4.39 22.88 -2.32
N GLY A 162 -4.82 23.95 -2.98
CA GLY A 162 -4.77 24.12 -4.44
C GLY A 162 -3.46 24.71 -4.99
N ASP A 163 -2.45 24.94 -4.17
CA ASP A 163 -1.14 25.41 -4.63
C ASP A 163 -0.28 24.23 -5.07
N ASN A 164 -0.16 24.05 -6.38
CA ASN A 164 0.62 22.99 -7.02
C ASN A 164 2.08 23.35 -7.26
N SER A 165 2.63 24.39 -6.60
CA SER A 165 4.06 24.63 -6.61
C SER A 165 4.81 23.43 -6.01
N LEU A 166 6.01 23.13 -6.56
CA LEU A 166 6.79 21.97 -6.11
C LEU A 166 7.10 22.03 -4.62
N GLU A 167 7.39 23.22 -4.09
CA GLU A 167 7.66 23.43 -2.66
C GLU A 167 6.44 23.04 -1.81
N ASN A 168 5.25 23.52 -2.18
CA ASN A 168 4.03 23.21 -1.43
C ASN A 168 3.63 21.73 -1.54
N VAL A 169 3.72 21.14 -2.73
CA VAL A 169 3.47 19.70 -2.93
C VAL A 169 4.43 18.85 -2.11
N LEU A 170 5.74 19.19 -2.07
CA LEU A 170 6.71 18.50 -1.24
C LEU A 170 6.34 18.57 0.25
N GLN A 171 5.96 19.77 0.72
CA GLN A 171 5.51 19.95 2.11
C GLN A 171 4.30 19.09 2.42
N GLN A 172 3.28 19.08 1.56
CA GLN A 172 2.07 18.28 1.71
C GLN A 172 2.39 16.78 1.70
N CYS A 173 3.28 16.31 0.83
CA CYS A 173 3.72 14.92 0.79
C CYS A 173 4.42 14.50 2.09
N ILE A 174 5.34 15.30 2.62
CA ILE A 174 6.03 15.02 3.90
C ILE A 174 5.02 14.95 5.06
N GLN A 175 4.06 15.87 5.10
CA GLN A 175 2.98 15.86 6.09
C GLN A 175 2.14 14.59 5.99
N LEU A 176 1.72 14.19 4.78
CA LEU A 176 0.94 12.97 4.58
C LEU A 176 1.72 11.71 4.96
N ILE A 177 3.02 11.60 4.63
CA ILE A 177 3.88 10.50 5.07
C ILE A 177 3.84 10.40 6.59
N SER A 178 3.98 11.52 7.29
CA SER A 178 3.98 11.57 8.76
C SER A 178 2.61 11.24 9.38
N MET A 179 1.51 11.63 8.73
CA MET A 179 0.14 11.44 9.24
C MET A 179 -0.44 10.05 8.94
N PHE A 180 -0.02 9.39 7.87
CA PHE A 180 -0.61 8.12 7.42
C PHE A 180 -0.63 7.02 8.47
N PRO A 181 0.43 6.80 9.28
CA PRO A 181 0.37 5.82 10.37
C PRO A 181 -0.75 6.10 11.36
N ARG A 182 -1.00 7.37 11.69
CA ARG A 182 -2.08 7.76 12.60
C ARG A 182 -3.45 7.54 11.96
N LEU A 183 -3.59 7.88 10.66
CA LEU A 183 -4.83 7.59 9.93
C LEU A 183 -5.13 6.09 9.93
N ALA A 184 -4.13 5.24 9.68
CA ALA A 184 -4.29 3.79 9.69
C ALA A 184 -4.61 3.25 11.09
N VAL A 185 -3.82 3.61 12.09
CA VAL A 185 -3.98 3.11 13.47
C VAL A 185 -5.32 3.55 14.05
N TYR A 186 -5.68 4.83 13.90
CA TYR A 186 -6.94 5.31 14.49
C TYR A 186 -8.17 4.82 13.73
N SER A 187 -8.06 4.59 12.41
CA SER A 187 -9.10 3.91 11.65
C SER A 187 -9.32 2.49 12.16
N TYR A 188 -8.24 1.75 12.43
CA TYR A 188 -8.32 0.42 13.02
C TYR A 188 -8.88 0.45 14.45
N GLN A 189 -8.50 1.42 15.28
CA GLN A 189 -9.07 1.58 16.62
C GLN A 189 -10.57 1.90 16.57
N GLY A 190 -11.00 2.71 15.61
CA GLY A 190 -12.42 2.99 15.36
C GLY A 190 -13.19 1.72 14.96
N TYR A 191 -12.67 0.96 14.01
CA TYR A 191 -13.23 -0.34 13.61
C TYR A 191 -13.32 -1.30 14.82
N ARG A 192 -12.24 -1.47 15.59
CA ARG A 192 -12.24 -2.33 16.79
C ARG A 192 -13.31 -1.92 17.78
N HIS A 193 -13.50 -0.63 17.99
CA HIS A 193 -14.44 -0.11 18.97
C HIS A 193 -15.89 -0.33 18.53
N TYR A 194 -16.24 0.13 17.35
CA TYR A 194 -17.63 0.16 16.89
C TYR A 194 -18.12 -1.18 16.32
N GLU A 195 -17.26 -1.94 15.66
CA GLU A 195 -17.64 -3.19 15.02
C GLU A 195 -17.31 -4.42 15.87
N LEU A 196 -16.21 -4.39 16.64
CA LEU A 196 -15.79 -5.53 17.44
C LEU A 196 -16.08 -5.37 18.94
N GLY A 197 -16.66 -4.26 19.37
CA GLY A 197 -16.98 -3.98 20.77
C GLY A 197 -15.76 -3.95 21.71
N LYS A 198 -14.56 -3.62 21.18
CA LYS A 198 -13.32 -3.56 21.94
C LYS A 198 -13.04 -2.14 22.43
N SER A 199 -12.20 -2.01 23.46
CA SER A 199 -11.74 -0.69 23.93
C SER A 199 -10.97 0.04 22.83
N CYS A 200 -11.21 1.35 22.72
CA CYS A 200 -10.49 2.25 21.82
C CYS A 200 -9.33 2.91 22.55
N TYR A 201 -8.17 2.91 21.92
CA TYR A 201 -6.95 3.54 22.45
C TYR A 201 -6.45 4.59 21.45
N ILE A 202 -6.35 5.84 21.88
CA ILE A 202 -5.84 6.96 21.07
C ILE A 202 -4.54 7.44 21.70
N HIS A 203 -3.46 6.77 21.32
CA HIS A 203 -2.12 7.13 21.78
C HIS A 203 -1.46 8.11 20.79
N LYS A 204 -0.85 9.17 21.34
CA LYS A 204 -0.02 10.07 20.53
C LYS A 204 1.35 9.43 20.24
N PRO A 205 1.91 9.63 19.03
CA PRO A 205 3.31 9.30 18.77
C PRO A 205 4.26 10.01 19.73
N LEU A 206 5.44 9.44 19.91
CA LEU A 206 6.50 9.98 20.76
C LEU A 206 7.67 10.40 19.87
N PRO A 207 8.18 11.63 20.01
CA PRO A 207 9.20 12.18 19.11
C PRO A 207 10.54 11.44 19.12
N GLU A 208 10.85 10.75 20.22
CA GLU A 208 12.07 9.97 20.39
C GLU A 208 12.05 8.59 19.71
N LEU A 209 10.88 8.13 19.26
CA LEU A 209 10.71 6.83 18.62
C LEU A 209 10.85 6.95 17.09
N SER A 210 11.38 5.89 16.46
CA SER A 210 11.36 5.73 15.01
C SER A 210 9.93 5.59 14.48
N PHE A 211 9.78 5.69 13.17
CA PHE A 211 8.49 5.56 12.50
C PHE A 211 7.80 4.22 12.81
N ALA A 212 8.54 3.11 12.68
CA ALA A 212 8.02 1.78 12.98
C ALA A 212 7.66 1.59 14.46
N GLU A 213 8.49 2.10 15.38
CA GLU A 213 8.23 2.07 16.81
C GLU A 213 6.98 2.87 17.17
N ASN A 214 6.78 4.02 16.56
CA ASN A 214 5.58 4.83 16.75
C ASN A 214 4.32 4.13 16.27
N ILE A 215 4.35 3.40 15.16
CA ILE A 215 3.21 2.58 14.70
C ILE A 215 2.84 1.56 15.78
N LEU A 216 3.82 0.78 16.26
CA LEU A 216 3.57 -0.26 17.28
C LEU A 216 3.11 0.33 18.62
N SER A 217 3.77 1.38 19.07
CA SER A 217 3.44 2.09 20.31
C SER A 217 2.03 2.69 20.28
N THR A 218 1.59 3.24 19.17
CA THR A 218 0.26 3.83 19.04
C THR A 218 -0.83 2.79 18.82
N LEU A 219 -0.51 1.67 18.16
CA LEU A 219 -1.43 0.58 17.87
C LEU A 219 -1.82 -0.22 19.14
N ARG A 220 -0.87 -0.48 20.03
CA ARG A 220 -1.04 -1.37 21.18
C ARG A 220 -1.56 -0.63 22.40
N SER A 221 -2.51 -1.24 23.10
CA SER A 221 -3.15 -0.66 24.30
C SER A 221 -2.15 -0.27 25.38
N ASN A 222 -1.12 -1.09 25.58
CA ASN A 222 -0.09 -0.91 26.60
C ASN A 222 1.20 -0.25 26.08
N ARG A 223 1.23 0.17 24.82
CA ARG A 223 2.39 0.75 24.10
C ARG A 223 3.64 -0.15 24.04
N LYS A 224 3.55 -1.41 24.48
CA LYS A 224 4.72 -2.31 24.54
C LYS A 224 4.95 -3.01 23.21
N TYR A 225 6.19 -3.08 22.83
CA TYR A 225 6.71 -3.84 21.68
C TYR A 225 8.15 -4.26 21.97
N THR A 226 8.63 -5.26 21.27
CA THR A 226 10.04 -5.67 21.30
C THR A 226 10.81 -4.95 20.21
N ARG A 227 12.12 -4.81 20.39
CA ARG A 227 12.98 -4.26 19.35
C ARG A 227 12.93 -5.08 18.06
N LEU A 228 12.79 -6.40 18.18
CA LEU A 228 12.65 -7.27 17.01
C LEU A 228 11.38 -6.96 16.21
N GLU A 229 10.24 -6.82 16.88
CA GLU A 229 8.99 -6.44 16.20
C GLU A 229 9.10 -5.09 15.48
N ALA A 230 9.73 -4.10 16.11
CA ALA A 230 9.95 -2.80 15.50
C ALA A 230 10.86 -2.91 14.25
N ARG A 231 11.92 -3.71 14.32
CA ARG A 231 12.81 -3.95 13.18
C ARG A 231 12.14 -4.69 12.03
N VAL A 232 11.35 -5.71 12.33
CA VAL A 232 10.60 -6.45 11.30
C VAL A 232 9.59 -5.52 10.62
N LEU A 233 8.91 -4.67 11.37
CA LEU A 233 7.99 -3.69 10.80
C LEU A 233 8.73 -2.65 9.95
N ASP A 234 9.84 -2.11 10.43
CA ASP A 234 10.66 -1.15 9.69
C ASP A 234 11.14 -1.73 8.36
N LEU A 235 11.66 -2.97 8.39
CA LEU A 235 12.09 -3.68 7.19
C LEU A 235 10.94 -3.91 6.22
N ALA A 236 9.77 -4.32 6.72
CA ALA A 236 8.58 -4.47 5.88
C ALA A 236 8.18 -3.14 5.23
N LEU A 237 8.19 -2.04 5.98
CA LEU A 237 7.93 -0.70 5.44
C LEU A 237 8.94 -0.33 4.36
N VAL A 238 10.25 -0.53 4.59
CA VAL A 238 11.31 -0.25 3.61
C VAL A 238 11.09 -1.02 2.32
N LEU A 239 10.78 -2.32 2.39
CA LEU A 239 10.58 -3.17 1.21
C LEU A 239 9.31 -2.82 0.42
N HIS A 240 8.33 -2.15 1.04
CA HIS A 240 7.06 -1.79 0.41
C HIS A 240 6.98 -0.33 -0.08
N MET A 241 8.07 0.45 0.01
CA MET A 241 8.04 1.87 -0.37
C MET A 241 7.83 2.10 -1.87
N GLU A 242 8.49 1.30 -2.70
CA GLU A 242 8.49 1.48 -4.16
C GLU A 242 8.90 0.17 -4.84
N HIS A 243 8.43 -0.06 -6.07
CA HIS A 243 8.75 -1.26 -6.83
C HIS A 243 8.84 -1.01 -8.36
N GLY A 244 9.47 0.09 -8.79
CA GLY A 244 9.67 0.41 -10.20
C GLY A 244 8.53 1.19 -10.86
N GLY A 245 7.64 1.77 -10.07
CA GLY A 245 6.56 2.62 -10.57
C GLY A 245 5.43 1.87 -11.28
N GLY A 246 5.40 0.54 -11.23
CA GLY A 246 4.46 -0.31 -11.99
C GLY A 246 3.09 -0.53 -11.36
N SER A 247 2.78 0.06 -10.20
CA SER A 247 1.48 -0.14 -9.55
C SER A 247 0.35 0.68 -10.19
N ASN A 248 -0.88 0.15 -10.10
CA ASN A 248 -2.07 0.90 -10.50
C ASN A 248 -2.23 2.21 -9.71
N SER A 249 -1.80 2.24 -8.44
CA SER A 249 -1.83 3.44 -7.62
C SER A 249 -0.88 4.51 -8.15
N THR A 250 0.32 4.16 -8.58
CA THR A 250 1.27 5.08 -9.22
C THR A 250 0.71 5.62 -10.54
N PHE A 251 0.09 4.77 -11.35
CA PHE A 251 -0.58 5.20 -12.57
C PHE A 251 -1.74 6.17 -12.28
N THR A 252 -2.58 5.85 -11.30
CA THR A 252 -3.69 6.71 -10.86
C THR A 252 -3.16 8.06 -10.38
N THR A 253 -2.09 8.07 -9.57
CA THR A 253 -1.42 9.30 -9.13
C THR A 253 -1.02 10.17 -10.33
N ARG A 254 -0.37 9.60 -11.35
CA ARG A 254 0.05 10.32 -12.56
C ARG A 254 -1.14 10.89 -13.33
N VAL A 255 -2.21 10.09 -13.49
CA VAL A 255 -3.43 10.52 -14.20
C VAL A 255 -4.10 11.70 -13.48
N VAL A 256 -4.32 11.58 -12.17
CA VAL A 256 -4.98 12.65 -11.39
C VAL A 256 -4.11 13.90 -11.31
N THR A 257 -2.80 13.75 -11.09
CA THR A 257 -1.86 14.88 -11.08
C THR A 257 -1.85 15.60 -12.44
N SER A 258 -1.95 14.89 -13.55
CA SER A 258 -1.94 15.50 -14.89
C SER A 258 -3.14 16.42 -15.17
N SER A 259 -4.21 16.29 -14.39
CA SER A 259 -5.37 17.20 -14.46
C SER A 259 -5.19 18.49 -13.63
N GLY A 260 -4.07 18.63 -12.92
CA GLY A 260 -3.84 19.76 -12.02
C GLY A 260 -4.54 19.65 -10.67
N SER A 261 -4.99 18.45 -10.29
CA SER A 261 -5.62 18.20 -8.99
C SER A 261 -4.62 18.37 -7.84
N ASP A 262 -5.14 18.66 -6.65
CA ASP A 262 -4.34 18.83 -5.44
C ASP A 262 -3.76 17.50 -4.91
N THR A 263 -2.78 17.61 -4.02
CA THR A 263 -2.07 16.46 -3.44
C THR A 263 -2.99 15.53 -2.65
N TYR A 264 -3.95 16.06 -1.90
CA TYR A 264 -4.85 15.24 -1.06
C TYR A 264 -5.81 14.42 -1.91
N ALA A 265 -6.42 15.03 -2.93
CA ALA A 265 -7.29 14.34 -3.88
C ALA A 265 -6.51 13.29 -4.68
N THR A 266 -5.27 13.61 -5.09
CA THR A 266 -4.39 12.69 -5.80
C THR A 266 -4.04 11.46 -4.94
N MET A 267 -3.66 11.66 -3.68
CA MET A 267 -3.33 10.56 -2.77
C MET A 267 -4.57 9.75 -2.37
N ALA A 268 -5.72 10.40 -2.19
CA ALA A 268 -6.98 9.71 -1.97
C ALA A 268 -7.36 8.82 -3.16
N ALA A 269 -7.19 9.28 -4.39
CA ALA A 269 -7.41 8.48 -5.60
C ALA A 269 -6.44 7.30 -5.68
N ALA A 270 -5.16 7.48 -5.32
CA ALA A 270 -4.19 6.40 -5.24
C ALA A 270 -4.58 5.33 -4.21
N LEU A 271 -5.10 5.73 -3.04
CA LEU A 271 -5.64 4.82 -2.03
C LEU A 271 -6.89 4.09 -2.54
N CYS A 272 -7.77 4.75 -3.30
CA CYS A 272 -8.90 4.09 -3.96
C CYS A 272 -8.44 2.99 -4.90
N SER A 273 -7.38 3.24 -5.67
CA SER A 273 -6.78 2.23 -6.54
C SER A 273 -6.15 1.09 -5.74
N LEU A 274 -5.44 1.39 -4.64
CA LEU A 274 -4.84 0.39 -3.76
C LEU A 274 -5.89 -0.52 -3.11
N LYS A 275 -7.05 0.00 -2.76
CA LYS A 275 -8.16 -0.73 -2.16
C LYS A 275 -8.68 -1.89 -3.03
N GLY A 276 -8.52 -1.81 -4.34
CA GLY A 276 -9.03 -2.81 -5.28
C GLY A 276 -8.36 -4.18 -5.05
N PRO A 277 -9.14 -5.29 -5.04
CA PRO A 277 -8.61 -6.63 -4.75
C PRO A 277 -7.56 -7.11 -5.76
N LEU A 278 -7.55 -6.55 -6.97
CA LEU A 278 -6.55 -6.88 -7.99
C LEU A 278 -5.25 -6.04 -7.88
N ASN A 279 -5.21 -5.04 -6.99
CA ASN A 279 -4.03 -4.20 -6.77
C ASN A 279 -3.47 -4.41 -5.37
N GLY A 280 -4.19 -4.05 -4.32
CA GLY A 280 -3.75 -4.16 -2.92
C GLY A 280 -4.32 -5.39 -2.18
N GLY A 281 -5.10 -6.22 -2.84
CA GLY A 281 -5.72 -7.41 -2.22
C GLY A 281 -4.75 -8.57 -1.95
N GLY A 282 -3.51 -8.50 -2.49
CA GLY A 282 -2.50 -9.55 -2.33
C GLY A 282 -2.19 -9.84 -0.86
N ASP A 283 -1.97 -8.82 -0.06
CA ASP A 283 -1.64 -8.97 1.37
C ASP A 283 -2.77 -9.65 2.16
N TYR A 284 -4.01 -9.33 1.86
CA TYR A 284 -5.17 -9.99 2.46
C TYR A 284 -5.23 -11.48 2.09
N GLN A 285 -4.94 -11.82 0.84
CA GLN A 285 -4.88 -13.21 0.38
C GLN A 285 -3.71 -13.96 1.02
N VAL A 286 -2.54 -13.35 1.14
CA VAL A 286 -1.40 -13.92 1.86
C VAL A 286 -1.79 -14.25 3.31
N MET A 287 -2.39 -13.30 4.03
CA MET A 287 -2.80 -13.51 5.42
C MET A 287 -3.86 -14.62 5.54
N GLY A 288 -4.81 -14.68 4.60
CA GLY A 288 -5.81 -15.74 4.53
C GLY A 288 -5.19 -17.12 4.28
N MET A 289 -4.26 -17.21 3.34
CA MET A 289 -3.53 -18.44 3.03
C MET A 289 -2.66 -18.89 4.21
N MET A 290 -1.90 -17.98 4.83
CA MET A 290 -1.07 -18.31 6.00
C MET A 290 -1.89 -18.79 7.19
N LYS A 291 -3.07 -18.17 7.42
CA LYS A 291 -4.01 -18.66 8.42
C LYS A 291 -4.52 -20.05 8.07
N ASN A 292 -4.90 -20.29 6.81
CA ASN A 292 -5.40 -21.59 6.35
C ASN A 292 -4.32 -22.69 6.49
N ILE A 293 -3.05 -22.41 6.15
CA ILE A 293 -1.94 -23.33 6.38
C ILE A 293 -1.85 -23.67 7.87
N ARG A 294 -1.78 -22.67 8.74
CA ARG A 294 -1.68 -22.85 10.20
C ARG A 294 -2.84 -23.65 10.79
N ASP A 295 -4.04 -23.47 10.27
CA ASP A 295 -5.25 -24.13 10.78
C ASP A 295 -5.35 -25.61 10.30
N ASN A 296 -4.54 -26.03 9.31
CA ASN A 296 -4.59 -27.36 8.69
C ASN A 296 -3.26 -28.15 8.74
N VAL A 297 -2.23 -27.60 9.35
CA VAL A 297 -0.93 -28.23 9.58
C VAL A 297 -0.78 -28.43 11.09
N SER A 298 -0.29 -29.59 11.51
CA SER A 298 -0.16 -29.94 12.93
C SER A 298 1.02 -29.23 13.58
N ASP A 299 2.15 -29.17 12.87
CA ASP A 299 3.34 -28.48 13.30
C ASP A 299 3.84 -27.51 12.21
N ILE A 300 3.66 -26.21 12.43
CA ILE A 300 4.07 -25.16 11.49
C ILE A 300 5.61 -25.04 11.37
N THR A 301 6.36 -25.69 12.27
CA THR A 301 7.83 -25.72 12.23
C THR A 301 8.37 -26.93 11.45
N ASP A 302 7.51 -27.88 11.10
CA ASP A 302 7.84 -29.02 10.25
C ASP A 302 7.76 -28.58 8.77
N GLU A 303 8.94 -28.39 8.15
CA GLU A 303 9.05 -27.96 6.75
C GLU A 303 8.43 -28.96 5.76
N GLU A 304 8.45 -30.26 6.08
CA GLU A 304 7.91 -31.29 5.20
C GLU A 304 6.36 -31.25 5.22
N GLU A 305 5.75 -31.19 6.42
CA GLU A 305 4.29 -31.08 6.56
C GLU A 305 3.75 -29.80 5.92
N VAL A 306 4.41 -28.65 6.16
CA VAL A 306 4.06 -27.37 5.53
C VAL A 306 4.21 -27.46 4.02
N GLY A 307 5.31 -28.04 3.52
CA GLY A 307 5.58 -28.22 2.10
C GLY A 307 4.53 -29.09 1.41
N GLU A 308 4.10 -30.17 2.05
CA GLU A 308 3.00 -31.01 1.53
C GLU A 308 1.66 -30.24 1.43
N TYR A 309 1.37 -29.44 2.44
CA TYR A 309 0.15 -28.63 2.41
C TYR A 309 0.19 -27.56 1.31
N ILE A 310 1.33 -26.91 1.10
CA ILE A 310 1.53 -25.96 -0.01
C ILE A 310 1.37 -26.66 -1.36
N ARG A 311 1.87 -27.90 -1.53
CA ARG A 311 1.63 -28.71 -2.76
C ARG A 311 0.12 -28.91 -3.02
N LYS A 312 -0.69 -29.16 -1.97
CA LYS A 312 -2.14 -29.26 -2.12
C LYS A 312 -2.76 -27.94 -2.60
N ILE A 313 -2.25 -26.79 -2.12
CA ILE A 313 -2.68 -25.46 -2.62
C ILE A 313 -2.37 -25.32 -4.12
N VAL A 314 -1.11 -25.61 -4.53
CA VAL A 314 -0.68 -25.55 -5.93
C VAL A 314 -1.50 -26.49 -6.82
N ASN A 315 -1.82 -27.67 -6.33
CA ASN A 315 -2.65 -28.66 -7.04
C ASN A 315 -4.15 -28.32 -7.06
N ARG A 316 -4.57 -27.18 -6.49
CA ARG A 316 -5.97 -26.75 -6.38
C ARG A 316 -6.85 -27.65 -5.50
N GLU A 317 -6.25 -28.33 -4.54
CA GLU A 317 -6.92 -29.25 -3.62
C GLU A 317 -7.27 -28.59 -2.29
N ALA A 318 -6.53 -27.53 -1.91
CA ALA A 318 -6.67 -26.82 -0.64
C ALA A 318 -6.86 -25.30 -0.83
N TYR A 319 -7.21 -24.61 0.27
CA TYR A 319 -7.48 -23.19 0.36
C TYR A 319 -8.58 -22.75 -0.62
N ASP A 320 -8.32 -21.78 -1.48
CA ASP A 320 -9.29 -21.23 -2.44
C ASP A 320 -9.33 -21.95 -3.79
N LYS A 321 -8.56 -23.00 -3.93
CA LYS A 321 -8.47 -23.86 -5.14
C LYS A 321 -8.06 -23.14 -6.42
N THR A 322 -7.41 -21.98 -6.30
CA THR A 322 -6.89 -21.24 -7.47
C THR A 322 -5.57 -21.83 -7.96
N GLY A 323 -4.82 -22.52 -7.10
CA GLY A 323 -3.46 -23.00 -7.37
C GLY A 323 -2.40 -21.92 -7.18
N ILE A 324 -2.76 -20.76 -6.61
CA ILE A 324 -1.87 -19.64 -6.40
C ILE A 324 -1.28 -19.68 -4.99
N VAL A 325 0.04 -19.59 -4.88
CA VAL A 325 0.73 -19.31 -3.63
C VAL A 325 0.90 -17.80 -3.55
N TYR A 326 0.02 -17.16 -2.78
CA TYR A 326 -0.01 -15.70 -2.67
C TYR A 326 1.26 -15.17 -1.99
N GLY A 327 1.75 -14.02 -2.44
CA GLY A 327 2.99 -13.40 -1.97
C GLY A 327 4.25 -13.88 -2.71
N ILE A 328 4.11 -14.80 -3.66
CA ILE A 328 5.20 -15.29 -4.51
C ILE A 328 4.90 -14.94 -5.97
N GLY A 329 5.95 -14.58 -6.72
CA GLY A 329 5.82 -14.22 -8.14
C GLY A 329 5.49 -12.74 -8.38
N HIS A 330 5.58 -11.90 -7.35
CA HIS A 330 5.56 -10.45 -7.53
C HIS A 330 6.83 -10.00 -8.27
N PRO A 331 6.72 -9.05 -9.27
CA PRO A 331 7.88 -8.52 -9.97
C PRO A 331 8.85 -7.84 -9.02
#